data_e757cdc4e4cf7ab566ba71d5295af3ef
#
_entry.id   e757cdc4e4cf7ab566ba71d5295af3ef
#
_cell.length_a   1.000
_cell.length_b   1.000
_cell.length_c   1.000
_cell.angle_alpha   90.00
_cell.angle_beta   90.00
_cell.angle_gamma   90.00
#
_symmetry.space_group_name_H-M   'P 1'
#
loop_
_entity.id
_entity.type
_entity.pdbx_description
1 polymer ?
#
loop_
_entity_poly.entity_id
_entity_poly.type
_entity_poly.pdbx_seq_one_letter_code
_entity_poly.pdbx_strand_id
1 'polypeptide(L)'
;MKRKALFKFTPFSHKQKVVLEWWMPGSPYADKDGIICDGSIRSGKTTVMSLSFVMWAMETFDGQNLALCGKTIQSLRRNVIGQLKRMLVSRGYQVEEHRSENYMVVRKGDKENTFYLFGGKDEGSQDLIQGITLAGVFFDEVALMPESFVNQATGRCSVEGSKYWFNCNPEGPDHYIKLEWIDKITEKNLIRVHFTMRDNPSLAQEIIERYERMYKGVFYDRFISGLWVLASGIIFRYFADDDSPYLFEDADIFDDKGKLKVPFFKIVMGIDFGGNGSMTTYNLTGYQNRYHDFKALEEDGLPLSEDIDSKKICDKFVEFYRTCIQKYGRVDWVFPDSASPTMINSLRSAAKEVGLPYQNIKGCRKNEISERPKTVDLLFNSGRLKINKRCVQTRKAIGPMSIFSTS
;
A
#
# COMPACT_ATOMS: atom_id res chain seq x y z
N MET A 1 -23.31 -19.89 -29.58
CA MET A 1 -22.11 -19.52 -28.81
C MET A 1 -21.72 -18.06 -29.11
N LYS A 2 -21.77 -17.15 -28.13
CA LYS A 2 -21.25 -15.78 -28.31
C LYS A 2 -19.73 -15.87 -28.42
N ARG A 3 -19.15 -15.44 -29.56
CA ARG A 3 -17.71 -15.30 -29.75
C ARG A 3 -17.21 -14.37 -28.63
N LYS A 4 -16.40 -14.89 -27.68
CA LYS A 4 -15.69 -14.04 -26.70
C LYS A 4 -14.81 -13.09 -27.51
N ALA A 5 -14.93 -11.80 -27.27
CA ALA A 5 -14.09 -10.79 -27.90
C ALA A 5 -12.62 -11.13 -27.58
N LEU A 6 -11.81 -11.26 -28.62
CA LEU A 6 -10.35 -11.47 -28.49
C LEU A 6 -9.73 -10.27 -27.79
N PHE A 7 -8.76 -10.50 -26.92
CA PHE A 7 -7.99 -9.45 -26.27
C PHE A 7 -7.21 -8.66 -27.32
N LYS A 8 -7.44 -7.34 -27.40
CA LYS A 8 -6.69 -6.46 -28.30
C LYS A 8 -5.49 -5.89 -27.57
N PHE A 9 -4.30 -6.14 -28.09
CA PHE A 9 -3.08 -5.51 -27.63
C PHE A 9 -2.94 -4.12 -28.24
N THR A 10 -2.60 -3.12 -27.44
CA THR A 10 -2.02 -1.88 -27.94
C THR A 10 -0.56 -2.13 -28.32
N PRO A 11 0.04 -1.33 -29.20
CA PRO A 11 1.47 -1.44 -29.48
C PRO A 11 2.29 -1.38 -28.19
N PHE A 12 3.27 -2.27 -28.04
CA PHE A 12 4.15 -2.27 -26.88
C PHE A 12 5.18 -1.14 -26.97
N SER A 13 5.49 -0.51 -25.85
CA SER A 13 6.61 0.42 -25.74
C SER A 13 7.95 -0.31 -25.87
N HIS A 14 9.04 0.44 -26.07
CA HIS A 14 10.38 -0.14 -26.17
C HIS A 14 10.73 -0.98 -24.93
N LYS A 15 10.49 -0.46 -23.72
CA LYS A 15 10.75 -1.20 -22.48
C LYS A 15 9.88 -2.45 -22.35
N GLN A 16 8.63 -2.38 -22.76
CA GLN A 16 7.75 -3.55 -22.77
C GLN A 16 8.24 -4.64 -23.74
N LYS A 17 8.80 -4.27 -24.90
CA LYS A 17 9.43 -5.22 -25.82
C LYS A 17 10.66 -5.87 -25.20
N VAL A 18 11.54 -5.09 -24.54
CA VAL A 18 12.66 -5.65 -23.79
C VAL A 18 12.19 -6.71 -22.79
N VAL A 19 11.13 -6.44 -22.03
CA VAL A 19 10.57 -7.41 -21.06
C VAL A 19 10.01 -8.66 -21.74
N LEU A 20 9.44 -8.54 -22.94
CA LEU A 20 8.91 -9.70 -23.67
C LEU A 20 10.01 -10.57 -24.28
N GLU A 21 11.16 -9.99 -24.62
CA GLU A 21 12.16 -10.59 -25.50
C GLU A 21 13.50 -10.89 -24.80
N TRP A 22 13.74 -10.42 -23.56
CA TRP A 22 15.05 -10.52 -22.88
C TRP A 22 15.59 -11.95 -22.78
N TRP A 23 14.73 -12.94 -22.66
CA TRP A 23 15.05 -14.36 -22.52
C TRP A 23 15.19 -15.11 -23.86
N MET A 24 14.82 -14.47 -24.98
CA MET A 24 14.83 -15.10 -26.29
C MET A 24 16.26 -15.32 -26.79
N PRO A 25 16.50 -16.39 -27.56
CA PRO A 25 17.78 -16.57 -28.24
C PRO A 25 18.14 -15.34 -29.12
N GLY A 26 19.39 -14.88 -28.99
CA GLY A 26 19.84 -13.65 -29.65
C GLY A 26 19.60 -12.33 -28.90
N SER A 27 18.86 -12.35 -27.79
CA SER A 27 18.81 -11.21 -26.89
C SER A 27 20.15 -11.02 -26.16
N PRO A 28 20.65 -9.78 -25.99
CA PRO A 28 21.87 -9.53 -25.21
C PRO A 28 21.73 -9.89 -23.72
N TYR A 29 20.53 -10.29 -23.30
CA TYR A 29 20.20 -10.64 -21.92
C TYR A 29 19.79 -12.11 -21.77
N ALA A 30 19.92 -12.94 -22.82
CA ALA A 30 19.45 -14.34 -22.80
C ALA A 30 20.15 -15.21 -21.75
N ASP A 31 21.39 -14.84 -21.40
CA ASP A 31 22.22 -15.49 -20.37
C ASP A 31 21.86 -15.10 -18.93
N LYS A 32 20.99 -14.12 -18.73
CA LYS A 32 20.61 -13.65 -17.39
C LYS A 32 19.64 -14.61 -16.70
N ASP A 33 19.75 -14.69 -15.37
CA ASP A 33 18.92 -15.56 -14.53
C ASP A 33 17.55 -14.96 -14.22
N GLY A 34 17.37 -13.65 -14.43
CA GLY A 34 16.07 -13.03 -14.19
C GLY A 34 16.00 -11.56 -14.54
N ILE A 35 14.80 -11.02 -14.36
CA ILE A 35 14.47 -9.63 -14.64
C ILE A 35 13.74 -8.99 -13.48
N ILE A 36 14.15 -7.78 -13.10
CA ILE A 36 13.45 -6.91 -12.15
C ILE A 36 12.84 -5.75 -12.91
N CYS A 37 11.52 -5.61 -12.85
CA CYS A 37 10.81 -4.43 -13.33
C CYS A 37 10.28 -3.63 -12.16
N ASP A 38 10.93 -2.52 -11.85
CA ASP A 38 10.49 -1.58 -10.83
C ASP A 38 10.00 -0.26 -11.44
N GLY A 39 9.36 0.57 -10.64
CA GLY A 39 8.96 1.90 -11.10
C GLY A 39 7.51 2.27 -10.77
N SER A 40 7.00 3.27 -11.48
CA SER A 40 5.72 3.91 -11.16
C SER A 40 4.51 2.98 -11.23
N ILE A 41 3.45 3.37 -10.54
CA ILE A 41 2.13 2.73 -10.68
C ILE A 41 1.60 2.92 -12.12
N ARG A 42 0.67 2.06 -12.56
CA ARG A 42 0.01 2.13 -13.88
C ARG A 42 0.94 2.10 -15.11
N SER A 43 2.19 1.75 -14.95
CA SER A 43 3.18 1.69 -16.04
C SER A 43 3.07 0.45 -16.95
N GLY A 44 2.18 -0.49 -16.64
CA GLY A 44 1.96 -1.69 -17.46
C GLY A 44 2.90 -2.86 -17.17
N LYS A 45 3.75 -2.77 -16.13
CA LYS A 45 4.71 -3.82 -15.72
C LYS A 45 4.05 -5.19 -15.56
N THR A 46 3.05 -5.30 -14.68
CA THR A 46 2.35 -6.57 -14.38
C THR A 46 1.86 -7.29 -15.63
N THR A 47 1.26 -6.52 -16.55
CA THR A 47 0.71 -7.07 -17.81
C THR A 47 1.78 -7.68 -18.68
N VAL A 48 2.86 -6.96 -18.93
CA VAL A 48 3.91 -7.43 -19.85
C VAL A 48 4.76 -8.53 -19.22
N MET A 49 5.05 -8.43 -17.91
CA MET A 49 5.87 -9.42 -17.20
C MET A 49 5.17 -10.76 -17.06
N SER A 50 3.89 -10.76 -16.67
CA SER A 50 3.12 -12.01 -16.55
C SER A 50 2.98 -12.71 -17.92
N LEU A 51 2.80 -11.95 -18.99
CA LEU A 51 2.77 -12.50 -20.35
C LEU A 51 4.15 -13.06 -20.76
N SER A 52 5.23 -12.29 -20.52
CA SER A 52 6.61 -12.70 -20.80
C SER A 52 6.95 -14.00 -20.09
N PHE A 53 6.64 -14.10 -18.80
CA PHE A 53 6.91 -15.29 -17.99
C PHE A 53 6.26 -16.54 -18.56
N VAL A 54 4.96 -16.49 -18.88
CA VAL A 54 4.27 -17.67 -19.44
C VAL A 54 4.76 -17.99 -20.85
N MET A 55 5.02 -16.98 -21.68
CA MET A 55 5.57 -17.23 -23.02
C MET A 55 6.94 -17.93 -22.96
N TRP A 56 7.86 -17.44 -22.10
CA TRP A 56 9.13 -18.08 -21.86
C TRP A 56 8.98 -19.52 -21.39
N ALA A 57 8.14 -19.75 -20.38
CA ALA A 57 7.92 -21.08 -19.83
C ALA A 57 7.42 -22.08 -20.89
N MET A 58 6.48 -21.64 -21.72
CA MET A 58 5.92 -22.49 -22.78
C MET A 58 6.84 -22.71 -23.98
N GLU A 59 7.79 -21.81 -24.22
CA GLU A 59 8.84 -22.03 -25.25
C GLU A 59 9.95 -22.95 -24.74
N THR A 60 10.30 -22.81 -23.43
CA THR A 60 11.48 -23.46 -22.84
C THR A 60 11.17 -24.87 -22.32
N PHE A 61 10.02 -25.07 -21.68
CA PHE A 61 9.71 -26.28 -20.92
C PHE A 61 8.49 -27.04 -21.42
N ASP A 62 8.46 -28.31 -21.03
CA ASP A 62 7.31 -29.19 -21.13
C ASP A 62 7.20 -30.04 -19.86
N GLY A 63 6.01 -30.18 -19.29
CA GLY A 63 5.75 -30.96 -18.10
C GLY A 63 6.31 -30.38 -16.80
N GLN A 64 6.68 -29.06 -16.77
CA GLN A 64 7.31 -28.45 -15.61
C GLN A 64 6.33 -27.68 -14.72
N ASN A 65 6.75 -27.53 -13.46
CA ASN A 65 6.05 -26.70 -12.48
C ASN A 65 6.67 -25.29 -12.43
N LEU A 66 5.82 -24.28 -12.41
CA LEU A 66 6.19 -22.87 -12.30
C LEU A 66 5.35 -22.21 -11.20
N ALA A 67 5.83 -21.08 -10.66
CA ALA A 67 5.10 -20.34 -9.63
C ALA A 67 4.71 -18.95 -10.08
N LEU A 68 3.48 -18.55 -9.76
CA LEU A 68 2.96 -17.20 -9.84
C LEU A 68 2.63 -16.76 -8.41
N CYS A 69 3.38 -15.78 -7.91
CA CYS A 69 3.31 -15.32 -6.54
C CYS A 69 2.71 -13.91 -6.45
N GLY A 70 1.80 -13.69 -5.52
CA GLY A 70 1.25 -12.37 -5.18
C GLY A 70 1.17 -12.20 -3.67
N LYS A 71 0.85 -11.01 -3.18
CA LYS A 71 0.63 -10.80 -1.73
C LYS A 71 -0.41 -11.78 -1.16
N THR A 72 -1.50 -12.00 -1.90
CA THR A 72 -2.50 -13.04 -1.61
C THR A 72 -2.93 -13.71 -2.91
N ILE A 73 -3.34 -14.99 -2.85
CA ILE A 73 -3.89 -15.69 -4.02
C ILE A 73 -5.10 -14.95 -4.59
N GLN A 74 -5.94 -14.34 -3.74
CA GLN A 74 -7.11 -13.59 -4.17
C GLN A 74 -6.74 -12.32 -4.96
N SER A 75 -5.75 -11.55 -4.49
CA SER A 75 -5.26 -10.37 -5.20
C SER A 75 -4.57 -10.75 -6.51
N LEU A 76 -3.76 -11.82 -6.51
CA LEU A 76 -3.09 -12.35 -7.69
C LEU A 76 -4.12 -12.75 -8.78
N ARG A 77 -5.17 -13.46 -8.40
CA ARG A 77 -6.25 -13.82 -9.34
C ARG A 77 -6.94 -12.61 -9.94
N ARG A 78 -7.25 -11.62 -9.11
CA ARG A 78 -7.94 -10.39 -9.55
C ARG A 78 -7.05 -9.53 -10.43
N ASN A 79 -5.80 -9.32 -10.05
CA ASN A 79 -4.93 -8.32 -10.67
C ASN A 79 -4.16 -8.90 -11.87
N VAL A 80 -3.80 -10.19 -11.84
CA VAL A 80 -2.94 -10.84 -12.83
C VAL A 80 -3.69 -11.89 -13.64
N ILE A 81 -4.17 -12.96 -12.99
CA ILE A 81 -4.64 -14.17 -13.67
C ILE A 81 -5.82 -13.89 -14.61
N GLY A 82 -6.77 -13.06 -14.18
CA GLY A 82 -7.96 -12.74 -14.98
C GLY A 82 -7.61 -12.10 -16.34
N GLN A 83 -6.62 -11.22 -16.40
CA GLN A 83 -6.15 -10.60 -17.63
C GLN A 83 -5.21 -11.52 -18.40
N LEU A 84 -4.28 -12.17 -17.74
CA LEU A 84 -3.32 -13.10 -18.33
C LEU A 84 -4.02 -14.21 -19.13
N LYS A 85 -5.04 -14.85 -18.57
CA LYS A 85 -5.85 -15.87 -19.26
C LYS A 85 -6.42 -15.35 -20.59
N ARG A 86 -6.95 -14.13 -20.62
CA ARG A 86 -7.50 -13.52 -21.85
C ARG A 86 -6.40 -13.27 -22.90
N MET A 87 -5.23 -12.81 -22.46
CA MET A 87 -4.09 -12.58 -23.33
C MET A 87 -3.57 -13.88 -23.92
N LEU A 88 -3.42 -14.93 -23.11
CA LEU A 88 -2.96 -16.25 -23.54
C LEU A 88 -3.92 -16.89 -24.54
N VAL A 89 -5.21 -16.89 -24.24
CA VAL A 89 -6.23 -17.44 -25.16
C VAL A 89 -6.22 -16.70 -26.50
N SER A 90 -6.03 -15.37 -26.51
CA SER A 90 -5.93 -14.60 -27.76
C SER A 90 -4.68 -14.93 -28.61
N ARG A 91 -3.68 -15.57 -28.00
CA ARG A 91 -2.44 -16.06 -28.65
C ARG A 91 -2.44 -17.56 -28.92
N GLY A 92 -3.59 -18.21 -28.79
CA GLY A 92 -3.78 -19.62 -29.12
C GLY A 92 -3.39 -20.60 -28.00
N TYR A 93 -3.13 -20.12 -26.78
CA TYR A 93 -2.95 -21.00 -25.63
C TYR A 93 -4.29 -21.49 -25.09
N GLN A 94 -4.33 -22.73 -24.62
CA GLN A 94 -5.41 -23.27 -23.80
C GLN A 94 -5.05 -23.09 -22.34
N VAL A 95 -5.96 -22.59 -21.52
CA VAL A 95 -5.72 -22.32 -20.10
C VAL A 95 -6.86 -22.91 -19.28
N GLU A 96 -6.53 -23.86 -18.43
CA GLU A 96 -7.43 -24.52 -17.49
C GLU A 96 -7.04 -24.12 -16.05
N GLU A 97 -7.97 -23.58 -15.26
CA GLU A 97 -7.71 -23.13 -13.89
C GLU A 97 -8.39 -24.05 -12.89
N HIS A 98 -7.60 -24.66 -12.02
CA HIS A 98 -8.01 -25.48 -10.87
C HIS A 98 -8.03 -24.63 -9.62
N ARG A 99 -9.20 -24.04 -9.32
CA ARG A 99 -9.31 -22.97 -8.31
C ARG A 99 -9.20 -23.49 -6.88
N SER A 100 -9.64 -24.70 -6.60
CA SER A 100 -9.55 -25.35 -5.29
C SER A 100 -8.11 -25.68 -4.90
N GLU A 101 -7.32 -26.13 -5.89
CA GLU A 101 -5.93 -26.54 -5.70
C GLU A 101 -4.92 -25.41 -5.96
N ASN A 102 -5.39 -24.22 -6.37
CA ASN A 102 -4.58 -23.05 -6.63
C ASN A 102 -3.50 -23.21 -7.71
N TYR A 103 -3.85 -23.84 -8.83
CA TYR A 103 -2.97 -23.88 -10.01
C TYR A 103 -3.74 -23.67 -11.30
N MET A 104 -3.01 -23.41 -12.37
CA MET A 104 -3.54 -23.45 -13.73
C MET A 104 -2.60 -24.24 -14.64
N VAL A 105 -3.19 -24.95 -15.60
CA VAL A 105 -2.49 -25.68 -16.64
C VAL A 105 -2.56 -24.85 -17.92
N VAL A 106 -1.43 -24.63 -18.56
CA VAL A 106 -1.32 -23.93 -19.85
C VAL A 106 -0.81 -24.89 -20.89
N ARG A 107 -1.51 -24.97 -22.03
CA ARG A 107 -1.17 -25.84 -23.17
C ARG A 107 -1.01 -25.04 -24.46
N LYS A 108 -0.06 -25.44 -25.28
CA LYS A 108 0.11 -24.92 -26.65
C LYS A 108 0.83 -25.96 -27.52
N GLY A 109 0.17 -26.44 -28.59
CA GLY A 109 0.65 -27.61 -29.33
C GLY A 109 0.69 -28.82 -28.42
N ASP A 110 1.82 -29.52 -28.42
CA ASP A 110 2.04 -30.72 -27.61
C ASP A 110 2.62 -30.42 -26.21
N LYS A 111 2.93 -29.14 -25.92
CA LYS A 111 3.51 -28.73 -24.64
C LYS A 111 2.44 -28.38 -23.59
N GLU A 112 2.71 -28.78 -22.35
CA GLU A 112 1.90 -28.49 -21.18
C GLU A 112 2.80 -28.13 -19.98
N ASN A 113 2.46 -27.05 -19.24
CA ASN A 113 3.12 -26.73 -17.99
C ASN A 113 2.09 -26.32 -16.93
N THR A 114 2.44 -26.57 -15.66
CA THR A 114 1.59 -26.26 -14.51
C THR A 114 2.10 -25.02 -13.79
N PHE A 115 1.21 -24.06 -13.56
CA PHE A 115 1.51 -22.78 -12.89
C PHE A 115 0.76 -22.74 -11.55
N TYR A 116 1.49 -22.91 -10.45
CA TYR A 116 0.97 -22.83 -9.09
C TYR A 116 0.81 -21.37 -8.65
N LEU A 117 -0.26 -21.08 -7.92
CA LEU A 117 -0.57 -19.75 -7.41
C LEU A 117 -0.30 -19.70 -5.90
N PHE A 118 0.64 -18.85 -5.49
CA PHE A 118 1.01 -18.69 -4.08
C PHE A 118 0.71 -17.29 -3.57
N GLY A 119 0.41 -17.19 -2.26
CA GLY A 119 0.29 -15.94 -1.53
C GLY A 119 1.43 -15.77 -0.54
N GLY A 120 2.25 -14.73 -0.69
CA GLY A 120 3.33 -14.38 0.24
C GLY A 120 2.89 -13.26 1.17
N LYS A 121 1.97 -13.53 2.10
CA LYS A 121 1.39 -12.49 2.98
C LYS A 121 2.24 -12.22 4.22
N ASP A 122 2.83 -13.26 4.78
CA ASP A 122 3.55 -13.27 6.05
C ASP A 122 4.68 -14.31 6.03
N GLU A 123 5.49 -14.34 7.10
CA GLU A 123 6.64 -15.23 7.21
C GLU A 123 6.26 -16.73 7.11
N GLY A 124 5.08 -17.12 7.58
CA GLY A 124 4.61 -18.50 7.47
C GLY A 124 4.26 -18.92 6.03
N SER A 125 4.15 -17.97 5.11
CA SER A 125 3.82 -18.26 3.70
C SER A 125 4.94 -19.02 2.97
N GLN A 126 6.18 -18.99 3.48
CA GLN A 126 7.30 -19.76 2.92
C GLN A 126 7.04 -21.28 2.95
N ASP A 127 6.27 -21.76 3.92
CA ASP A 127 5.97 -23.20 4.07
C ASP A 127 5.09 -23.71 2.92
N LEU A 128 4.28 -22.84 2.31
CA LEU A 128 3.40 -23.20 1.19
C LEU A 128 4.16 -23.62 -0.08
N ILE A 129 5.42 -23.13 -0.23
CA ILE A 129 6.25 -23.39 -1.40
C ILE A 129 7.33 -24.45 -1.11
N GLN A 130 7.34 -24.96 0.13
CA GLN A 130 8.29 -25.96 0.56
C GLN A 130 8.01 -27.31 -0.14
N GLY A 131 9.09 -27.98 -0.58
CA GLY A 131 8.99 -29.33 -1.18
C GLY A 131 8.65 -29.37 -2.68
N ILE A 132 8.31 -28.26 -3.32
CA ILE A 132 8.12 -28.20 -4.78
C ILE A 132 9.41 -27.85 -5.50
N THR A 133 9.65 -28.49 -6.65
CA THR A 133 10.71 -28.10 -7.60
C THR A 133 10.08 -27.25 -8.68
N LEU A 134 10.69 -26.08 -8.96
CA LEU A 134 10.18 -25.09 -9.90
C LEU A 134 11.16 -24.89 -11.06
N ALA A 135 10.62 -24.67 -12.25
CA ALA A 135 11.37 -24.22 -13.42
C ALA A 135 11.45 -22.70 -13.51
N GLY A 136 10.68 -21.97 -12.71
CA GLY A 136 10.75 -20.52 -12.64
C GLY A 136 9.67 -19.91 -11.76
N VAL A 137 9.85 -18.63 -11.45
CA VAL A 137 8.90 -17.90 -10.58
C VAL A 137 8.67 -16.47 -11.07
N PHE A 138 7.41 -16.04 -11.01
CA PHE A 138 6.99 -14.66 -11.21
C PHE A 138 6.39 -14.11 -9.92
N PHE A 139 6.90 -12.99 -9.46
CA PHE A 139 6.40 -12.26 -8.30
C PHE A 139 5.68 -10.97 -8.74
N ASP A 140 4.41 -10.85 -8.42
CA ASP A 140 3.67 -9.60 -8.59
C ASP A 140 3.61 -8.83 -7.27
N GLU A 141 4.04 -7.56 -7.29
CA GLU A 141 4.18 -6.72 -6.10
C GLU A 141 5.16 -7.31 -5.06
N VAL A 142 6.33 -7.77 -5.50
CA VAL A 142 7.31 -8.48 -4.65
C VAL A 142 7.75 -7.70 -3.42
N ALA A 143 7.77 -6.36 -3.49
CA ALA A 143 8.08 -5.52 -2.33
C ALA A 143 7.05 -5.62 -1.18
N LEU A 144 5.90 -6.25 -1.40
CA LEU A 144 4.90 -6.51 -0.36
C LEU A 144 5.00 -7.91 0.26
N MET A 145 6.00 -8.70 -0.13
CA MET A 145 6.22 -10.07 0.34
C MET A 145 7.38 -10.11 1.34
N PRO A 146 7.36 -11.02 2.32
CA PRO A 146 8.50 -11.24 3.19
C PRO A 146 9.73 -11.73 2.43
N GLU A 147 10.91 -11.36 2.89
CA GLU A 147 12.18 -11.80 2.32
C GLU A 147 12.33 -13.32 2.36
N SER A 148 11.93 -13.95 3.45
CA SER A 148 11.94 -15.40 3.65
C SER A 148 11.16 -16.13 2.54
N PHE A 149 9.97 -15.63 2.19
CA PHE A 149 9.15 -16.20 1.12
C PHE A 149 9.83 -16.08 -0.25
N VAL A 150 10.41 -14.93 -0.57
CA VAL A 150 11.09 -14.71 -1.85
C VAL A 150 12.33 -15.57 -1.98
N ASN A 151 13.13 -15.65 -0.92
CA ASN A 151 14.32 -16.50 -0.86
C ASN A 151 13.95 -17.99 -0.99
N GLN A 152 12.89 -18.43 -0.33
CA GLN A 152 12.40 -19.81 -0.43
C GLN A 152 11.93 -20.12 -1.86
N ALA A 153 11.14 -19.25 -2.47
CA ALA A 153 10.61 -19.47 -3.82
C ALA A 153 11.71 -19.50 -4.88
N THR A 154 12.68 -18.59 -4.83
CA THR A 154 13.82 -18.58 -5.74
C THR A 154 14.73 -19.79 -5.52
N GLY A 155 14.94 -20.22 -4.26
CA GLY A 155 15.69 -21.42 -3.93
C GLY A 155 15.04 -22.73 -4.42
N ARG A 156 13.76 -22.73 -4.78
CA ARG A 156 13.08 -23.89 -5.38
C ARG A 156 13.22 -23.97 -6.89
N CYS A 157 13.73 -22.92 -7.52
CA CYS A 157 13.99 -22.91 -8.96
C CYS A 157 15.31 -23.62 -9.26
N SER A 158 15.27 -24.96 -9.32
CA SER A 158 16.44 -25.83 -9.48
C SER A 158 16.42 -26.67 -10.77
N VAL A 159 15.46 -26.42 -11.66
CA VAL A 159 15.45 -26.97 -13.00
C VAL A 159 16.47 -26.23 -13.85
N GLU A 160 17.20 -26.94 -14.71
CA GLU A 160 18.15 -26.33 -15.63
C GLU A 160 17.48 -25.28 -16.51
N GLY A 161 18.08 -24.08 -16.62
CA GLY A 161 17.50 -22.96 -17.36
C GLY A 161 16.41 -22.18 -16.63
N SER A 162 16.20 -22.44 -15.31
CA SER A 162 15.22 -21.70 -14.50
C SER A 162 15.54 -20.20 -14.44
N LYS A 163 14.48 -19.37 -14.39
CA LYS A 163 14.60 -17.90 -14.38
C LYS A 163 13.56 -17.24 -13.47
N TYR A 164 13.82 -15.95 -13.11
CA TYR A 164 13.03 -15.17 -12.16
C TYR A 164 12.45 -13.88 -12.78
N TRP A 165 11.21 -13.56 -12.46
CA TRP A 165 10.55 -12.29 -12.80
C TRP A 165 10.09 -11.58 -11.52
N PHE A 166 10.64 -10.40 -11.23
CA PHE A 166 10.30 -9.58 -10.07
C PHE A 166 9.60 -8.29 -10.52
N ASN A 167 8.34 -8.13 -10.17
CA ASN A 167 7.57 -6.92 -10.43
C ASN A 167 7.28 -6.19 -9.12
N CYS A 168 7.63 -4.89 -9.03
CA CYS A 168 7.31 -4.08 -7.85
C CYS A 168 7.13 -2.60 -8.16
N ASN A 169 6.46 -1.92 -7.24
CA ASN A 169 6.59 -0.48 -7.06
C ASN A 169 7.61 -0.24 -5.94
N PRO A 170 8.39 0.86 -6.00
CA PRO A 170 9.37 1.16 -4.98
C PRO A 170 8.77 1.35 -3.59
N GLU A 171 9.48 0.88 -2.58
CA GLU A 171 9.30 1.18 -1.17
C GLU A 171 10.41 2.12 -0.68
N GLY A 172 10.92 1.95 0.54
CA GLY A 172 12.08 2.72 1.02
C GLY A 172 13.41 2.22 0.43
N PRO A 173 14.48 3.03 0.46
CA PRO A 173 15.80 2.63 -0.03
C PRO A 173 16.43 1.51 0.81
N ASP A 174 15.99 1.34 2.07
CA ASP A 174 16.47 0.30 2.97
C ASP A 174 15.69 -1.02 2.83
N HIS A 175 14.77 -1.10 1.87
CA HIS A 175 13.96 -2.29 1.64
C HIS A 175 14.82 -3.42 1.06
N TYR A 176 14.64 -4.67 1.54
CA TYR A 176 15.47 -5.83 1.13
C TYR A 176 15.52 -6.05 -0.40
N ILE A 177 14.41 -5.81 -1.14
CA ILE A 177 14.41 -5.90 -2.61
C ILE A 177 15.40 -4.89 -3.20
N LYS A 178 15.51 -3.68 -2.62
CA LYS A 178 16.48 -2.69 -3.07
C LYS A 178 17.90 -3.14 -2.75
N LEU A 179 18.17 -3.48 -1.49
CA LEU A 179 19.52 -3.79 -1.00
C LEU A 179 20.05 -5.13 -1.51
N GLU A 180 19.21 -6.19 -1.51
CA GLU A 180 19.66 -7.55 -1.78
C GLU A 180 19.47 -7.98 -3.24
N TRP A 181 18.63 -7.29 -4.00
CA TRP A 181 18.34 -7.66 -5.39
C TRP A 181 18.69 -6.58 -6.39
N ILE A 182 18.21 -5.34 -6.21
CA ILE A 182 18.46 -4.26 -7.18
C ILE A 182 19.90 -3.77 -7.11
N ASP A 183 20.43 -3.50 -5.91
CA ASP A 183 21.80 -3.00 -5.74
C ASP A 183 22.86 -4.08 -6.05
N LYS A 184 22.48 -5.36 -5.94
CA LYS A 184 23.32 -6.51 -6.27
C LYS A 184 22.96 -7.11 -7.64
N ILE A 185 22.41 -6.32 -8.56
CA ILE A 185 21.86 -6.79 -9.84
C ILE A 185 22.88 -7.59 -10.67
N THR A 186 24.14 -7.15 -10.67
CA THR A 186 25.23 -7.80 -11.39
C THR A 186 25.66 -9.11 -10.71
N GLU A 187 25.77 -9.12 -9.38
CA GLU A 187 26.10 -10.32 -8.60
C GLU A 187 25.03 -11.42 -8.75
N LYS A 188 23.77 -11.00 -8.83
CA LYS A 188 22.61 -11.89 -9.00
C LYS A 188 22.37 -12.28 -10.47
N ASN A 189 23.22 -11.84 -11.40
CA ASN A 189 23.08 -12.06 -12.84
C ASN A 189 21.69 -11.68 -13.40
N LEU A 190 21.14 -10.55 -12.97
CA LEU A 190 19.81 -10.08 -13.37
C LEU A 190 19.89 -8.84 -14.25
N ILE A 191 18.78 -8.51 -14.91
CA ILE A 191 18.57 -7.21 -15.54
C ILE A 191 17.53 -6.41 -14.78
N ARG A 192 17.66 -5.08 -14.82
CA ARG A 192 16.68 -4.15 -14.29
C ARG A 192 16.08 -3.29 -15.39
N VAL A 193 14.76 -3.19 -15.41
CA VAL A 193 14.03 -2.28 -16.30
C VAL A 193 13.16 -1.37 -15.46
N HIS A 194 13.53 -0.10 -15.39
CA HIS A 194 12.76 0.88 -14.66
C HIS A 194 11.63 1.46 -15.53
N PHE A 195 10.40 1.46 -15.01
CA PHE A 195 9.18 1.91 -15.69
C PHE A 195 8.60 3.19 -15.09
N THR A 196 8.11 4.07 -15.95
CA THR A 196 7.25 5.19 -15.60
C THR A 196 5.86 5.02 -16.23
N MET A 197 4.88 5.83 -15.84
CA MET A 197 3.54 5.79 -16.48
C MET A 197 3.59 6.04 -17.99
N ARG A 198 4.56 6.83 -18.45
CA ARG A 198 4.76 7.17 -19.88
C ARG A 198 5.23 5.99 -20.71
N ASP A 199 5.72 4.92 -20.06
CA ASP A 199 6.08 3.67 -20.73
C ASP A 199 4.87 2.76 -21.02
N ASN A 200 3.66 3.18 -20.62
CA ASN A 200 2.41 2.45 -20.88
C ASN A 200 1.59 3.11 -22.01
N PRO A 201 1.67 2.60 -23.24
CA PRO A 201 0.93 3.19 -24.37
C PRO A 201 -0.60 3.08 -24.25
N SER A 202 -1.09 2.24 -23.32
CA SER A 202 -2.53 2.08 -23.08
C SER A 202 -3.09 3.12 -22.11
N LEU A 203 -2.24 3.92 -21.45
CA LEU A 203 -2.65 4.90 -20.46
C LEU A 203 -2.86 6.26 -21.12
N ALA A 204 -4.07 6.78 -21.07
CA ALA A 204 -4.40 8.09 -21.65
C ALA A 204 -3.60 9.21 -20.95
N GLN A 205 -3.16 10.21 -21.69
CA GLN A 205 -2.39 11.35 -21.21
C GLN A 205 -3.12 12.09 -20.07
N GLU A 206 -4.43 12.27 -20.17
CA GLU A 206 -5.26 12.89 -19.13
C GLU A 206 -5.19 12.16 -17.79
N ILE A 207 -5.04 10.84 -17.82
CA ILE A 207 -4.89 10.04 -16.60
C ILE A 207 -3.52 10.26 -15.97
N ILE A 208 -2.45 10.35 -16.78
CA ILE A 208 -1.10 10.66 -16.31
C ILE A 208 -1.11 12.02 -15.62
N GLU A 209 -1.61 13.06 -16.28
CA GLU A 209 -1.71 14.41 -15.73
C GLU A 209 -2.55 14.47 -14.45
N ARG A 210 -3.62 13.68 -14.37
CA ARG A 210 -4.43 13.56 -13.14
C ARG A 210 -3.60 13.02 -11.99
N TYR A 211 -2.81 11.97 -12.21
CA TYR A 211 -1.94 11.41 -11.18
C TYR A 211 -0.80 12.38 -10.80
N GLU A 212 -0.20 13.06 -11.77
CA GLU A 212 0.84 14.08 -11.53
C GLU A 212 0.32 15.26 -10.69
N ARG A 213 -0.95 15.63 -10.86
CA ARG A 213 -1.59 16.64 -9.99
C ARG A 213 -1.95 16.09 -8.60
N MET A 214 -2.31 14.81 -8.50
CA MET A 214 -2.77 14.18 -7.28
C MET A 214 -1.63 13.90 -6.29
N TYR A 215 -0.48 13.44 -6.79
CA TYR A 215 0.67 13.10 -5.97
C TYR A 215 1.71 14.21 -5.99
N LYS A 216 2.29 14.51 -4.81
CA LYS A 216 3.34 15.51 -4.63
C LYS A 216 4.40 14.99 -3.65
N GLY A 217 5.59 15.66 -3.61
CA GLY A 217 6.67 15.29 -2.70
C GLY A 217 7.11 13.83 -2.84
N VAL A 218 7.38 13.17 -1.73
CA VAL A 218 7.85 11.78 -1.70
C VAL A 218 6.88 10.80 -2.38
N PHE A 219 5.58 11.07 -2.35
CA PHE A 219 4.60 10.22 -3.04
C PHE A 219 4.65 10.39 -4.56
N TYR A 220 4.96 11.60 -5.05
CA TYR A 220 5.24 11.81 -6.46
C TYR A 220 6.49 11.02 -6.87
N ASP A 221 7.56 11.13 -6.10
CA ASP A 221 8.82 10.44 -6.37
C ASP A 221 8.63 8.91 -6.40
N ARG A 222 7.90 8.34 -5.44
CA ARG A 222 7.64 6.89 -5.37
C ARG A 222 6.64 6.41 -6.42
N PHE A 223 5.49 7.07 -6.57
CA PHE A 223 4.39 6.54 -7.38
C PHE A 223 4.40 7.03 -8.82
N ILE A 224 4.93 8.23 -9.09
CA ILE A 224 4.98 8.81 -10.43
C ILE A 224 6.36 8.59 -11.05
N SER A 225 7.42 9.01 -10.34
CA SER A 225 8.80 8.82 -10.82
C SER A 225 9.31 7.40 -10.61
N GLY A 226 8.70 6.64 -9.69
CA GLY A 226 9.09 5.25 -9.41
C GLY A 226 10.41 5.10 -8.70
N LEU A 227 10.77 6.06 -7.83
CA LEU A 227 12.06 6.10 -7.16
C LEU A 227 12.02 5.40 -5.81
N TRP A 228 13.10 4.73 -5.46
CA TRP A 228 13.35 4.16 -4.13
C TRP A 228 13.87 5.27 -3.21
N VAL A 229 12.93 6.02 -2.65
CA VAL A 229 13.24 7.16 -1.79
C VAL A 229 12.76 6.89 -0.37
N LEU A 230 13.55 7.34 0.60
CA LEU A 230 13.10 7.36 1.99
C LEU A 230 11.81 8.20 2.06
N ALA A 231 10.87 7.70 2.85
CA ALA A 231 9.85 8.57 3.41
C ALA A 231 10.48 9.55 4.45
N SER A 232 11.80 9.61 4.52
CA SER A 232 12.58 10.56 5.31
C SER A 232 12.65 11.88 4.58
N GLY A 233 11.70 12.61 4.75
CA GLY A 233 11.47 13.96 4.31
C GLY A 233 10.04 14.26 4.66
N ILE A 234 9.76 15.46 4.96
CA ILE A 234 8.47 15.99 5.30
C ILE A 234 7.38 15.31 4.43
N ILE A 235 6.61 14.39 5.02
CA ILE A 235 5.54 13.65 4.33
C ILE A 235 4.54 14.64 3.73
N PHE A 236 4.33 15.74 4.45
CA PHE A 236 3.42 16.82 4.08
C PHE A 236 4.21 18.10 3.78
N ARG A 237 5.03 18.06 2.73
CA ARG A 237 5.98 19.14 2.39
C ARG A 237 5.31 20.50 2.26
N TYR A 238 4.15 20.57 1.63
CA TYR A 238 3.41 21.83 1.49
C TYR A 238 2.98 22.42 2.83
N PHE A 239 2.55 21.57 3.75
CA PHE A 239 2.21 22.00 5.10
C PHE A 239 3.44 22.47 5.87
N ALA A 240 4.59 21.87 5.64
CA ALA A 240 5.84 22.24 6.28
C ALA A 240 6.45 23.54 5.72
N ASP A 241 6.28 23.78 4.41
CA ASP A 241 6.77 24.99 3.74
C ASP A 241 5.92 26.22 4.13
N ASP A 242 4.59 26.05 4.17
CA ASP A 242 3.61 27.05 4.61
C ASP A 242 2.34 26.38 5.10
N ASP A 243 2.12 26.35 6.41
CA ASP A 243 0.92 25.75 7.00
C ASP A 243 -0.31 26.66 6.97
N SER A 244 -0.12 27.96 6.68
CA SER A 244 -1.19 28.97 6.78
C SER A 244 -2.45 28.67 5.96
N PRO A 245 -2.39 28.12 4.72
CA PRO A 245 -3.59 27.76 3.97
C PRO A 245 -4.42 26.63 4.60
N TYR A 246 -3.78 25.84 5.46
CA TYR A 246 -4.37 24.66 6.09
C TYR A 246 -4.83 24.91 7.52
N LEU A 247 -4.73 26.14 8.00
CA LEU A 247 -5.12 26.51 9.37
C LEU A 247 -6.49 27.19 9.38
N PHE A 248 -7.15 27.11 10.54
CA PHE A 248 -8.33 27.88 10.86
C PHE A 248 -8.39 28.20 12.36
N GLU A 249 -9.23 29.16 12.73
CA GLU A 249 -9.47 29.58 14.12
C GLU A 249 -10.90 29.30 14.56
N ASP A 250 -11.18 29.37 15.88
CA ASP A 250 -12.53 29.18 16.41
C ASP A 250 -13.52 30.20 15.83
N ALA A 251 -13.07 31.42 15.58
CA ALA A 251 -13.88 32.45 14.95
C ALA A 251 -14.36 32.06 13.53
N ASP A 252 -13.70 31.13 12.85
CA ASP A 252 -14.13 30.66 11.53
C ASP A 252 -15.34 29.71 11.63
N ILE A 253 -15.48 28.99 12.74
CA ILE A 253 -16.50 27.96 12.93
C ILE A 253 -17.58 28.30 13.97
N PHE A 254 -17.32 29.23 14.88
CA PHE A 254 -18.30 29.69 15.89
C PHE A 254 -18.73 31.12 15.62
N ASP A 255 -19.97 31.43 15.95
CA ASP A 255 -20.51 32.80 16.00
C ASP A 255 -20.14 33.51 17.33
N ASP A 256 -20.50 34.78 17.45
CA ASP A 256 -20.22 35.59 18.63
C ASP A 256 -20.91 35.09 19.91
N LYS A 257 -21.87 34.18 19.79
CA LYS A 257 -22.58 33.51 20.88
C LYS A 257 -22.00 32.14 21.21
N GLY A 258 -20.90 31.75 20.58
CA GLY A 258 -20.26 30.46 20.77
C GLY A 258 -20.99 29.27 20.12
N LYS A 259 -21.93 29.54 19.22
CA LYS A 259 -22.68 28.50 18.48
C LYS A 259 -22.00 28.22 17.15
N LEU A 260 -21.96 26.94 16.75
CA LEU A 260 -21.45 26.56 15.44
C LEU A 260 -22.20 27.26 14.30
N LYS A 261 -21.47 27.99 13.45
CA LYS A 261 -22.00 28.65 12.24
C LYS A 261 -22.60 27.63 11.28
N VAL A 262 -21.93 26.48 11.12
CA VAL A 262 -22.40 25.35 10.31
C VAL A 262 -22.20 24.07 11.11
N PRO A 263 -23.25 23.27 11.33
CA PRO A 263 -23.14 22.02 12.08
C PRO A 263 -22.22 21.03 11.35
N PHE A 264 -21.43 20.27 12.11
CA PHE A 264 -20.71 19.14 11.59
C PHE A 264 -21.66 17.99 11.25
N PHE A 265 -21.43 17.31 10.14
CA PHE A 265 -22.17 16.09 9.79
C PHE A 265 -21.82 14.96 10.76
N LYS A 266 -20.54 14.79 11.07
CA LYS A 266 -20.02 13.90 12.10
C LYS A 266 -18.84 14.53 12.82
N ILE A 267 -18.70 14.15 14.09
CA ILE A 267 -17.55 14.48 14.94
C ILE A 267 -17.00 13.18 15.48
N VAL A 268 -15.71 12.96 15.27
CA VAL A 268 -15.02 11.71 15.56
C VAL A 268 -13.79 11.99 16.40
N MET A 269 -13.59 11.20 17.43
CA MET A 269 -12.38 11.23 18.27
C MET A 269 -11.49 10.04 17.91
N GLY A 270 -10.23 10.29 17.62
CA GLY A 270 -9.17 9.29 17.50
C GLY A 270 -8.33 9.23 18.77
N ILE A 271 -7.92 8.03 19.18
CA ILE A 271 -7.01 7.84 20.31
C ILE A 271 -5.90 6.90 19.86
N ASP A 272 -4.67 7.35 20.03
CA ASP A 272 -3.46 6.53 19.84
C ASP A 272 -2.79 6.33 21.20
N PHE A 273 -2.64 5.04 21.58
CA PHE A 273 -2.04 4.70 22.87
C PHE A 273 -0.52 4.71 22.74
N GLY A 274 0.11 5.56 23.55
CA GLY A 274 1.56 5.61 23.65
C GLY A 274 2.15 4.30 24.18
N GLY A 275 3.33 3.95 23.69
CA GLY A 275 4.14 2.84 24.16
C GLY A 275 5.59 3.03 23.68
N ASN A 276 6.57 2.37 24.32
CA ASN A 276 7.98 2.38 23.93
C ASN A 276 8.57 3.76 23.55
N GLY A 277 8.26 4.80 24.34
CA GLY A 277 8.83 6.12 24.11
C GLY A 277 7.90 7.13 23.42
N SER A 278 6.63 6.81 23.18
CA SER A 278 5.66 7.73 22.59
C SER A 278 4.56 8.15 23.56
N MET A 279 3.98 9.35 23.33
CA MET A 279 2.87 9.87 24.12
C MET A 279 1.53 9.26 23.71
N THR A 280 0.57 9.14 24.65
CA THR A 280 -0.83 8.86 24.31
C THR A 280 -1.49 10.14 23.83
N THR A 281 -2.17 10.10 22.66
CA THR A 281 -2.80 11.27 22.05
C THR A 281 -4.30 11.09 21.85
N TYR A 282 -5.03 12.18 21.99
CA TYR A 282 -6.46 12.30 21.76
C TYR A 282 -6.70 13.40 20.73
N ASN A 283 -7.38 13.10 19.63
CA ASN A 283 -7.64 14.05 18.56
C ASN A 283 -9.11 14.06 18.19
N LEU A 284 -9.70 15.25 18.10
CA LEU A 284 -11.08 15.44 17.67
C LEU A 284 -11.11 15.99 16.25
N THR A 285 -11.82 15.33 15.36
CA THR A 285 -12.00 15.75 13.96
C THR A 285 -13.48 15.82 13.64
N GLY A 286 -13.92 16.93 13.05
CA GLY A 286 -15.24 17.08 12.49
C GLY A 286 -15.21 17.16 10.97
N TYR A 287 -16.28 16.72 10.30
CA TYR A 287 -16.42 16.94 8.87
C TYR A 287 -17.82 17.38 8.49
N GLN A 288 -17.88 18.18 7.42
CA GLN A 288 -19.08 18.78 6.84
C GLN A 288 -19.29 18.23 5.43
N ASN A 289 -20.39 18.55 4.80
CA ASN A 289 -20.68 18.26 3.40
C ASN A 289 -20.38 16.80 2.97
N ARG A 290 -20.83 15.83 3.73
CA ARG A 290 -20.68 14.39 3.40
C ARG A 290 -19.25 14.01 3.02
N TYR A 291 -18.30 14.24 3.93
CA TYR A 291 -16.86 13.93 3.76
C TYR A 291 -16.09 14.90 2.86
N HIS A 292 -16.57 16.11 2.67
CA HIS A 292 -15.84 17.08 1.86
C HIS A 292 -14.90 17.96 2.69
N ASP A 293 -15.36 18.53 3.79
CA ASP A 293 -14.61 19.49 4.60
C ASP A 293 -14.26 18.88 5.96
N PHE A 294 -13.00 18.51 6.13
CA PHE A 294 -12.47 17.96 7.39
C PHE A 294 -11.78 19.06 8.20
N LYS A 295 -12.00 19.06 9.51
CA LYS A 295 -11.37 19.98 10.44
C LYS A 295 -10.85 19.22 11.66
N ALA A 296 -9.53 19.24 11.90
CA ALA A 296 -8.98 18.85 13.19
C ALA A 296 -9.29 19.95 14.18
N LEU A 297 -10.15 19.65 15.16
CA LEU A 297 -10.82 20.62 16.02
C LEU A 297 -10.09 20.84 17.34
N GLU A 298 -9.74 19.74 18.00
CA GLU A 298 -9.12 19.71 19.33
C GLU A 298 -8.08 18.59 19.39
N GLU A 299 -7.11 18.80 20.24
CA GLU A 299 -6.15 17.77 20.63
C GLU A 299 -5.86 17.83 22.12
N ASP A 300 -5.47 16.71 22.67
CA ASP A 300 -4.89 16.58 24.00
C ASP A 300 -3.96 15.37 24.05
N GLY A 301 -3.19 15.22 25.11
CA GLY A 301 -2.28 14.10 25.23
C GLY A 301 -1.67 13.95 26.62
N LEU A 302 -1.15 12.74 26.85
CA LEU A 302 -0.33 12.44 28.02
C LEU A 302 1.10 12.28 27.54
N PRO A 303 2.03 13.15 27.97
CA PRO A 303 3.45 12.99 27.66
C PRO A 303 3.97 11.70 28.29
N LEU A 304 4.99 11.11 27.68
CA LEU A 304 5.64 9.93 28.22
C LEU A 304 6.19 10.22 29.63
N SER A 305 5.79 9.41 30.60
CA SER A 305 6.42 9.34 31.91
C SER A 305 6.33 7.91 32.44
N GLU A 306 7.24 7.53 33.33
CA GLU A 306 7.29 6.18 33.94
C GLU A 306 6.02 5.88 34.76
N ASP A 307 5.24 6.90 35.13
CA ASP A 307 4.04 6.81 35.96
C ASP A 307 2.72 6.74 35.19
N ILE A 308 2.72 6.54 33.85
CA ILE A 308 1.47 6.45 33.08
C ILE A 308 0.90 5.04 33.19
N ASP A 309 -0.20 4.94 33.93
CA ASP A 309 -1.01 3.73 34.01
C ASP A 309 -2.33 3.87 33.23
N SER A 310 -3.04 2.75 33.12
CA SER A 310 -4.34 2.69 32.43
C SER A 310 -5.37 3.65 33.05
N LYS A 311 -5.26 3.94 34.34
CA LYS A 311 -6.19 4.85 35.05
C LYS A 311 -5.97 6.29 34.60
N LYS A 312 -4.72 6.77 34.58
CA LYS A 312 -4.39 8.13 34.10
C LYS A 312 -4.83 8.34 32.63
N ILE A 313 -4.69 7.33 31.80
CA ILE A 313 -5.17 7.37 30.40
C ILE A 313 -6.70 7.52 30.38
N CYS A 314 -7.43 6.76 31.20
CA CYS A 314 -8.89 6.83 31.28
C CYS A 314 -9.37 8.15 31.85
N ASP A 315 -8.73 8.65 32.91
CA ASP A 315 -9.10 9.93 33.55
C ASP A 315 -8.91 11.09 32.56
N LYS A 316 -7.79 11.12 31.84
CA LYS A 316 -7.52 12.15 30.84
C LYS A 316 -8.50 12.04 29.64
N PHE A 317 -8.81 10.82 29.21
CA PHE A 317 -9.83 10.59 28.19
C PHE A 317 -11.20 11.16 28.60
N VAL A 318 -11.65 10.89 29.82
CA VAL A 318 -12.94 11.37 30.33
C VAL A 318 -12.99 12.90 30.37
N GLU A 319 -11.92 13.55 30.85
CA GLU A 319 -11.78 15.01 30.87
C GLU A 319 -11.93 15.58 29.44
N PHE A 320 -11.12 15.10 28.52
CA PHE A 320 -11.10 15.57 27.12
C PHE A 320 -12.44 15.29 26.42
N TYR A 321 -13.00 14.10 26.60
CA TYR A 321 -14.27 13.70 26.01
C TYR A 321 -15.42 14.57 26.47
N ARG A 322 -15.48 14.89 27.79
CA ARG A 322 -16.47 15.79 28.36
C ARG A 322 -16.34 17.20 27.79
N THR A 323 -15.13 17.74 27.73
CA THR A 323 -14.84 19.05 27.15
C THR A 323 -15.28 19.14 25.69
N CYS A 324 -14.98 18.10 24.89
CA CYS A 324 -15.42 18.04 23.50
C CYS A 324 -16.96 18.02 23.37
N ILE A 325 -17.64 17.23 24.19
CA ILE A 325 -19.12 17.19 24.17
C ILE A 325 -19.71 18.53 24.59
N GLN A 326 -19.19 19.18 25.61
CA GLN A 326 -19.64 20.50 26.06
C GLN A 326 -19.46 21.55 24.96
N LYS A 327 -18.35 21.54 24.26
CA LYS A 327 -18.04 22.55 23.24
C LYS A 327 -18.77 22.32 21.90
N TYR A 328 -18.90 21.09 21.47
CA TYR A 328 -19.44 20.73 20.14
C TYR A 328 -20.82 20.07 20.20
N GLY A 329 -21.37 19.86 21.38
CA GLY A 329 -22.68 19.27 21.63
C GLY A 329 -22.70 17.74 21.55
N ARG A 330 -21.77 17.12 20.83
CA ARG A 330 -21.68 15.66 20.69
C ARG A 330 -20.32 15.21 20.19
N VAL A 331 -20.04 13.92 20.38
CA VAL A 331 -19.02 13.16 19.65
C VAL A 331 -19.70 11.89 19.14
N ASP A 332 -19.78 11.71 17.83
CA ASP A 332 -20.53 10.61 17.23
C ASP A 332 -19.82 9.26 17.41
N TRP A 333 -18.49 9.24 17.30
CA TRP A 333 -17.67 8.04 17.42
C TRP A 333 -16.34 8.34 18.10
N VAL A 334 -15.87 7.35 18.87
CA VAL A 334 -14.53 7.33 19.44
C VAL A 334 -13.82 6.07 18.92
N PHE A 335 -12.68 6.25 18.26
CA PHE A 335 -11.88 5.20 17.65
C PHE A 335 -10.49 5.10 18.31
N PRO A 336 -10.34 4.35 19.40
CA PRO A 336 -9.03 3.99 19.93
C PRO A 336 -8.31 3.01 19.01
N ASP A 337 -6.96 3.00 19.09
CA ASP A 337 -6.18 1.95 18.40
C ASP A 337 -6.65 0.56 18.86
N SER A 338 -6.90 -0.29 17.87
CA SER A 338 -7.39 -1.66 18.08
C SER A 338 -6.33 -2.64 18.60
N ALA A 339 -5.07 -2.21 18.74
CA ALA A 339 -3.98 -3.06 19.27
C ALA A 339 -4.19 -3.46 20.74
N SER A 340 -4.97 -2.68 21.50
CA SER A 340 -5.22 -2.94 22.92
C SER A 340 -6.71 -3.07 23.26
N PRO A 341 -7.32 -4.26 23.07
CA PRO A 341 -8.74 -4.50 23.40
C PRO A 341 -9.07 -4.23 24.88
N THR A 342 -8.14 -4.49 25.79
CA THR A 342 -8.28 -4.23 27.22
C THR A 342 -8.44 -2.74 27.50
N MET A 343 -7.62 -1.90 26.89
CA MET A 343 -7.73 -0.43 27.05
C MET A 343 -9.05 0.09 26.49
N ILE A 344 -9.53 -0.44 25.36
CA ILE A 344 -10.83 -0.05 24.80
C ILE A 344 -11.96 -0.33 25.81
N ASN A 345 -11.92 -1.47 26.48
CA ASN A 345 -12.89 -1.80 27.51
C ASN A 345 -12.76 -0.89 28.75
N SER A 346 -11.53 -0.53 29.16
CA SER A 346 -11.29 0.42 30.25
C SER A 346 -11.85 1.81 29.93
N LEU A 347 -11.67 2.31 28.70
CA LEU A 347 -12.25 3.59 28.27
C LEU A 347 -13.80 3.55 28.29
N ARG A 348 -14.40 2.44 27.86
CA ARG A 348 -15.88 2.26 27.94
C ARG A 348 -16.39 2.28 29.37
N SER A 349 -15.70 1.59 30.27
CA SER A 349 -16.06 1.56 31.68
C SER A 349 -15.95 2.95 32.32
N ALA A 350 -14.83 3.65 32.08
CA ALA A 350 -14.60 4.99 32.59
C ALA A 350 -15.66 6.01 32.09
N ALA A 351 -16.00 5.96 30.80
CA ALA A 351 -17.06 6.80 30.23
C ALA A 351 -18.42 6.49 30.86
N LYS A 352 -18.75 5.21 31.01
CA LYS A 352 -20.02 4.76 31.63
C LYS A 352 -20.15 5.22 33.06
N GLU A 353 -19.12 5.11 33.88
CA GLU A 353 -19.09 5.51 35.30
C GLU A 353 -19.42 6.98 35.49
N VAL A 354 -19.05 7.85 34.58
CA VAL A 354 -19.30 9.30 34.63
C VAL A 354 -20.50 9.75 33.80
N GLY A 355 -21.30 8.82 33.29
CA GLY A 355 -22.51 9.11 32.51
C GLY A 355 -22.26 9.62 31.08
N LEU A 356 -21.06 9.44 30.53
CA LEU A 356 -20.76 9.80 29.14
C LEU A 356 -21.16 8.67 28.17
N PRO A 357 -21.40 8.98 26.89
CA PRO A 357 -21.65 7.96 25.87
C PRO A 357 -20.49 6.97 25.78
N TYR A 358 -20.76 5.68 25.84
CA TYR A 358 -19.74 4.62 25.80
C TYR A 358 -19.96 3.58 24.72
N GLN A 359 -21.17 3.47 24.17
CA GLN A 359 -21.53 2.52 23.12
C GLN A 359 -20.92 2.89 21.76
N ASN A 360 -20.59 4.16 21.58
CA ASN A 360 -19.94 4.73 20.40
C ASN A 360 -18.40 4.58 20.41
N ILE A 361 -17.82 3.97 21.45
CA ILE A 361 -16.37 3.69 21.54
C ILE A 361 -16.10 2.35 20.85
N LYS A 362 -15.39 2.36 19.73
CA LYS A 362 -15.11 1.15 18.91
C LYS A 362 -13.64 1.16 18.47
N GLY A 363 -12.97 0.02 18.54
CA GLY A 363 -11.62 -0.11 18.00
C GLY A 363 -11.56 0.28 16.51
N CYS A 364 -10.52 1.00 16.12
CA CYS A 364 -10.34 1.41 14.72
C CYS A 364 -10.09 0.19 13.83
N ARG A 365 -10.49 0.26 12.55
CA ARG A 365 -10.10 -0.74 11.56
C ARG A 365 -8.63 -0.52 11.20
N LYS A 366 -7.85 -1.59 11.20
CA LYS A 366 -6.45 -1.54 10.74
C LYS A 366 -6.43 -1.58 9.22
N ASN A 367 -6.14 -0.43 8.61
CA ASN A 367 -5.69 -0.37 7.22
C ASN A 367 -4.16 -0.46 7.20
N GLU A 368 -3.59 -0.74 6.04
CA GLU A 368 -2.13 -0.69 5.86
C GLU A 368 -1.58 0.67 6.29
N ILE A 369 -0.49 0.65 7.07
CA ILE A 369 0.11 1.88 7.62
C ILE A 369 0.46 2.87 6.52
N SER A 370 0.93 2.37 5.36
CA SER A 370 1.28 3.17 4.19
C SER A 370 0.10 3.92 3.54
N GLU A 371 -1.14 3.47 3.73
CA GLU A 371 -2.32 4.11 3.14
C GLU A 371 -2.83 5.32 3.95
N ARG A 372 -2.53 5.38 5.24
CA ARG A 372 -3.00 6.45 6.12
C ARG A 372 -2.38 7.81 5.77
N PRO A 373 -1.03 7.94 5.63
CA PRO A 373 -0.41 9.20 5.21
C PRO A 373 -0.86 9.66 3.83
N LYS A 374 -1.06 8.73 2.89
CA LYS A 374 -1.57 9.04 1.54
C LYS A 374 -2.95 9.70 1.57
N THR A 375 -3.84 9.17 2.41
CA THR A 375 -5.19 9.74 2.57
C THR A 375 -5.12 11.16 3.13
N VAL A 376 -4.29 11.40 4.14
CA VAL A 376 -4.11 12.72 4.76
C VAL A 376 -3.48 13.69 3.75
N ASP A 377 -2.47 13.27 2.99
CA ASP A 377 -1.84 14.08 1.95
C ASP A 377 -2.84 14.49 0.86
N LEU A 378 -3.68 13.57 0.41
CA LEU A 378 -4.75 13.88 -0.54
C LEU A 378 -5.74 14.91 -0.02
N LEU A 379 -6.09 14.85 1.26
CA LEU A 379 -7.01 15.80 1.89
C LEU A 379 -6.36 17.19 2.00
N PHE A 380 -5.08 17.28 2.34
CA PHE A 380 -4.35 18.56 2.33
C PHE A 380 -4.23 19.13 0.90
N ASN A 381 -3.74 18.36 -0.04
CA ASN A 381 -3.52 18.80 -1.42
C ASN A 381 -4.81 19.24 -2.13
N SER A 382 -5.95 18.69 -1.71
CA SER A 382 -7.28 19.10 -2.22
C SER A 382 -7.91 20.25 -1.42
N GLY A 383 -7.24 20.80 -0.41
CA GLY A 383 -7.77 21.84 0.48
C GLY A 383 -8.93 21.40 1.38
N ARG A 384 -9.14 20.08 1.48
CA ARG A 384 -10.26 19.48 2.20
C ARG A 384 -10.00 19.24 3.69
N LEU A 385 -8.75 19.31 4.15
CA LEU A 385 -8.38 19.17 5.55
C LEU A 385 -7.77 20.46 6.05
N LYS A 386 -8.32 20.98 7.15
CA LYS A 386 -7.77 22.12 7.89
C LYS A 386 -7.57 21.76 9.36
N ILE A 387 -6.61 22.42 9.99
CA ILE A 387 -6.23 22.18 11.40
C ILE A 387 -6.47 23.47 12.18
N ASN A 388 -7.10 23.34 13.35
CA ASN A 388 -7.23 24.48 14.24
C ASN A 388 -5.84 24.93 14.73
N LYS A 389 -5.57 26.21 14.70
CA LYS A 389 -4.28 26.79 15.14
C LYS A 389 -3.85 26.35 16.54
N ARG A 390 -4.79 26.02 17.42
CA ARG A 390 -4.52 25.51 18.77
C ARG A 390 -4.00 24.07 18.81
N CYS A 391 -4.22 23.27 17.74
CA CYS A 391 -3.71 21.90 17.64
C CYS A 391 -2.20 21.91 17.32
N VAL A 392 -1.40 22.36 18.28
CA VAL A 392 0.04 22.59 18.12
C VAL A 392 0.81 21.28 17.94
N GLN A 393 0.41 20.21 18.65
CA GLN A 393 1.08 18.90 18.54
C GLN A 393 0.79 18.24 17.17
N THR A 394 -0.48 18.29 16.73
CA THR A 394 -0.86 17.82 15.39
C THR A 394 -0.09 18.59 14.30
N ARG A 395 0.02 19.93 14.42
CA ARG A 395 0.80 20.76 13.50
C ARG A 395 2.28 20.35 13.49
N LYS A 396 2.88 20.13 14.66
CA LYS A 396 4.27 19.67 14.79
C LYS A 396 4.46 18.27 14.21
N ALA A 397 3.50 17.36 14.40
CA ALA A 397 3.57 16.00 13.87
C ALA A 397 3.41 15.93 12.35
N ILE A 398 2.66 16.85 11.76
CA ILE A 398 2.43 16.94 10.30
C ILE A 398 3.53 17.76 9.62
N GLY A 399 4.09 18.75 10.32
CA GLY A 399 5.21 19.57 9.87
C GLY A 399 6.47 18.74 9.57
N PRO A 400 7.67 19.31 9.64
CA PRO A 400 8.89 18.57 9.39
C PRO A 400 9.05 17.46 10.43
N MET A 401 8.49 16.28 10.14
CA MET A 401 8.84 15.06 10.85
C MET A 401 10.29 14.75 10.51
N SER A 402 11.21 15.29 11.30
CA SER A 402 12.50 14.63 11.46
C SER A 402 12.20 13.27 12.06
N ILE A 403 12.41 12.22 11.28
CA ILE A 403 12.46 10.87 11.82
C ILE A 403 13.59 10.90 12.83
N PHE A 404 13.22 10.85 14.10
CA PHE A 404 14.19 10.63 15.16
C PHE A 404 14.85 9.28 14.85
N SER A 405 16.12 9.31 14.50
CA SER A 405 16.99 8.18 14.53
C SER A 405 16.85 7.54 15.91
N THR A 406 16.24 6.38 15.98
CA THR A 406 16.42 5.49 17.13
C THR A 406 17.85 5.02 17.07
N SER A 407 18.70 5.66 17.88
CA SER A 407 19.99 5.11 18.30
C SER A 407 19.75 3.89 19.19
#